data_6aa0943b0a570cce73d84e1b2cdd2e4b
#
_entry.id   6aa0943b0a570cce73d84e1b2cdd2e4b
#
_cell.length_a   1.000
_cell.length_b   1.000
_cell.length_c   1.000
_cell.angle_alpha   90.00
_cell.angle_beta   90.00
_cell.angle_gamma   90.00
#
_symmetry.space_group_name_H-M   'P 1'
#
loop_
_entity.id
_entity.type
_entity.pdbx_description
1 polymer ?
#
loop_
_entity_poly.entity_id
_entity_poly.type
_entity_poly.pdbx_seq_one_letter_code
_entity_poly.pdbx_strand_id
1 'polypeptide(L)' 'SLSKQQAMNELRTEVASLAVGAAEKILNESLDADRHKRLVDDYLKQTANQN' A
#
# COMPACT_ATOMS: atom_id res chain seq x y z
N SER A 1 -2.38 -31.10 20.79
CA SER A 1 -1.17 -31.82 20.36
C SER A 1 -0.14 -30.89 19.77
N LEU A 2 1.10 -31.33 19.73
CA LEU A 2 2.19 -30.54 19.14
C LEU A 2 1.95 -30.25 17.67
N SER A 3 1.41 -31.22 16.92
CA SER A 3 1.09 -31.05 15.49
C SER A 3 0.06 -29.97 15.26
N LYS A 4 -0.96 -29.88 16.11
CA LYS A 4 -1.99 -28.86 16.01
C LYS A 4 -1.40 -27.47 16.29
N GLN A 5 -0.55 -27.34 17.30
CA GLN A 5 0.11 -26.09 17.62
C GLN A 5 1.05 -25.63 16.50
N GLN A 6 1.80 -26.56 15.91
CA GLN A 6 2.67 -26.25 14.80
C GLN A 6 1.88 -25.73 13.60
N ALA A 7 0.78 -26.39 13.26
CA ALA A 7 -0.09 -25.96 12.16
C ALA A 7 -0.68 -24.57 12.42
N MET A 8 -1.10 -24.30 13.64
CA MET A 8 -1.64 -23.00 14.00
C MET A 8 -0.57 -21.90 13.95
N ASN A 9 0.66 -22.20 14.37
CA ASN A 9 1.75 -21.24 14.29
C ASN A 9 2.13 -20.93 12.85
N GLU A 10 2.16 -21.95 12.00
CA GLU A 10 2.42 -21.77 10.56
C GLU A 10 1.33 -20.92 9.91
N LEU A 11 0.07 -21.20 10.23
CA LEU A 11 -1.06 -20.41 9.74
C LEU A 11 -0.97 -18.95 10.18
N ARG A 12 -0.63 -18.72 11.45
CA ARG A 12 -0.46 -17.38 11.99
C ARG A 12 0.62 -16.62 11.22
N THR A 13 1.75 -17.28 10.94
CA THR A 13 2.85 -16.68 10.19
C THR A 13 2.42 -16.33 8.76
N GLU A 14 1.70 -17.22 8.09
CA GLU A 14 1.20 -16.99 6.74
C GLU A 14 0.20 -15.84 6.70
N VAL A 15 -0.74 -15.80 7.64
CA VAL A 15 -1.73 -14.73 7.72
C VAL A 15 -1.05 -13.39 8.02
N ALA A 16 -0.07 -13.37 8.91
CA ALA A 16 0.70 -12.15 9.20
C ALA A 16 1.43 -11.64 7.95
N SER A 17 2.04 -12.54 7.20
CA SER A 17 2.73 -12.19 5.95
C SER A 17 1.77 -11.62 4.91
N LEU A 18 0.59 -12.24 4.76
CA LEU A 18 -0.45 -11.74 3.85
C LEU A 18 -0.95 -10.36 4.27
N ALA A 19 -1.14 -10.15 5.56
CA ALA A 19 -1.60 -8.86 6.09
C ALA A 19 -0.59 -7.75 5.81
N VAL A 20 0.69 -8.02 6.03
CA VAL A 20 1.76 -7.07 5.71
C VAL A 20 1.81 -6.78 4.21
N GLY A 21 1.73 -7.83 3.38
CA GLY A 21 1.71 -7.66 1.93
C GLY A 21 0.53 -6.81 1.45
N ALA A 22 -0.66 -7.04 2.00
CA ALA A 22 -1.84 -6.23 1.68
C ALA A 22 -1.67 -4.77 2.13
N ALA A 23 -1.11 -4.54 3.32
CA ALA A 23 -0.86 -3.21 3.82
C ALA A 23 0.15 -2.45 2.94
N GLU A 24 1.21 -3.13 2.50
CA GLU A 24 2.19 -2.55 1.58
C GLU A 24 1.55 -2.13 0.25
N LYS A 25 0.69 -2.98 -0.28
CA LYS A 25 -0.01 -2.68 -1.53
C LYS A 25 -0.92 -1.45 -1.39
N ILE A 26 -1.69 -1.38 -0.30
CA ILE A 26 -2.56 -0.25 -0.02
C ILE A 26 -1.73 1.04 0.13
N LEU A 27 -0.63 0.98 0.87
CA LEU A 27 0.24 2.13 1.07
C LEU A 27 0.82 2.63 -0.26
N ASN A 28 1.30 1.72 -1.11
CA ASN A 28 1.86 2.08 -2.41
C ASN A 28 0.80 2.73 -3.32
N GLU A 29 -0.42 2.21 -3.33
CA GLU A 29 -1.52 2.81 -4.09
C GLU A 29 -1.87 4.20 -3.58
N SER A 30 -1.86 4.41 -2.27
CA SER A 30 -2.10 5.72 -1.66
C SER A 30 -1.02 6.73 -2.03
N LEU A 31 0.25 6.32 -2.02
CA LEU A 31 1.37 7.17 -2.42
C LEU A 31 1.29 7.53 -3.91
N ASP A 32 0.90 6.60 -4.75
CA ASP A 32 0.70 6.84 -6.18
C ASP A 32 -0.43 7.85 -6.43
N ALA A 33 -1.52 7.74 -5.69
CA ALA A 33 -2.63 8.67 -5.79
C ALA A 33 -2.21 10.09 -5.39
N ASP A 34 -1.43 10.23 -4.32
CA ASP A 34 -0.89 11.51 -3.87
C ASP A 34 0.05 12.12 -4.90
N ARG A 35 0.89 11.30 -5.51
CA ARG A 35 1.80 11.74 -6.56
C ARG A 35 1.04 12.24 -7.79
N HIS A 36 0.02 11.52 -8.20
CA HIS A 36 -0.84 11.92 -9.32
C HIS A 36 -1.51 13.27 -9.05
N LYS A 37 -2.01 13.45 -7.85
CA LYS A 37 -2.65 14.70 -7.44
C LYS A 37 -1.68 15.87 -7.52
N ARG A 38 -0.45 15.69 -7.06
CA ARG A 38 0.59 16.72 -7.14
C ARG A 38 0.94 17.07 -8.58
N LEU A 39 1.04 16.08 -9.45
CA LEU A 39 1.32 16.30 -10.86
C LEU A 39 0.22 17.12 -11.53
N VAL A 40 -1.04 16.82 -11.22
CA VAL A 40 -2.18 17.59 -11.74
C VAL A 40 -2.15 19.02 -11.22
N ASP A 41 -1.90 19.21 -9.92
CA ASP A 41 -1.77 20.53 -9.31
C ASP A 41 -0.68 21.36 -9.98
N ASP A 42 0.49 20.76 -10.19
CA ASP A 42 1.62 21.43 -10.85
C ASP A 42 1.29 21.83 -12.29
N TYR A 43 0.62 20.95 -13.00
CA TYR A 43 0.20 21.23 -14.38
C TYR A 43 -0.79 22.41 -14.43
N LEU A 44 -1.75 22.44 -13.53
CA LEU A 44 -2.74 23.51 -13.46
C LEU A 44 -2.07 24.85 -13.12
N LYS A 45 -1.10 24.85 -12.20
CA LYS A 45 -0.34 26.04 -11.85
C LYS A 45 0.47 26.55 -13.02
N GLN A 46 1.12 25.67 -13.76
CA GLN A 46 1.86 26.06 -14.98
C GLN A 46 0.94 26.69 -16.02
N THR A 47 -0.22 26.09 -16.25
CA THR A 47 -1.19 26.60 -17.21
C THR A 47 -1.72 27.96 -16.80
N ALA A 48 -1.97 28.18 -15.52
CA ALA A 48 -2.45 29.46 -15.00
C ALA A 48 -1.40 30.57 -15.12
N ASN A 49 -0.11 30.22 -15.08
CA ASN A 49 1.00 31.20 -15.14
C ASN A 49 1.46 31.49 -16.57
N GLN A 50 0.90 30.87 -17.57
CA GLN A 50 1.29 31.03 -18.99
C GLN A 50 0.62 32.21 -19.70
N ASN A 51 0.05 33.12 -18.94
CA ASN A 51 -0.46 34.36 -19.52
C ASN A 51 0.65 35.41 -19.68
#